data_94d6cddb1b4183f22f2817c0e8beb988
#
_entry.id   94d6cddb1b4183f22f2817c0e8beb988
#
_cell.length_a   1.000
_cell.length_b   1.000
_cell.length_c   1.000
_cell.angle_alpha   90.00
_cell.angle_beta   90.00
_cell.angle_gamma   90.00
#
_symmetry.space_group_name_H-M   'P 1'
#
loop_
_entity.id
_entity.type
_entity.pdbx_description
1 polymer ?
#
loop_
_entity_poly.entity_id
_entity_poly.type
_entity_poly.pdbx_seq_one_letter_code
_entity_poly.pdbx_strand_id
1 'polypeptide(L)'
;MYKYILIIIFFFKIGFASNFSLDQFEIEINSNFLGKEVVLFGNKDKDSDVIFIFEGENKKAKLTTKVKEGFLWINETKELNNQPSFFAIFTSPKKTLNEIFLFSKLKDRHLLISNHSLELHKIRKAMKVKNLYIEEELESLSGNLFLKKFLIPDNISPGNIKVYMYEIKNNEIIKMVSKNLQIKKGGISFKLEKLLKTESFIYIIILIAISLLLSLVTNLIFRRK
;
A
#
# COMPACT_ATOMS: atom_id res chain seq x y z
N MET A 1 3.61 -32.45 43.85
CA MET A 1 3.18 -31.08 43.38
C MET A 1 4.18 -30.43 42.42
N TYR A 2 5.47 -30.66 42.44
CA TYR A 2 6.47 -29.99 41.58
C TYR A 2 6.48 -30.49 40.10
N LYS A 3 5.94 -31.66 39.77
CA LYS A 3 5.90 -32.20 38.40
C LYS A 3 4.99 -31.37 37.44
N TYR A 4 3.99 -30.69 37.94
CA TYR A 4 3.06 -29.91 37.13
C TYR A 4 3.53 -28.46 36.90
N ILE A 5 4.42 -27.93 37.75
CA ILE A 5 4.99 -26.59 37.56
C ILE A 5 5.95 -26.56 36.36
N LEU A 6 6.66 -27.66 36.11
CA LEU A 6 7.62 -27.79 35.00
C LEU A 6 6.91 -27.83 33.62
N ILE A 7 5.67 -28.31 33.55
CA ILE A 7 4.86 -28.36 32.32
C ILE A 7 4.33 -26.99 31.94
N ILE A 8 4.02 -26.12 32.92
CA ILE A 8 3.51 -24.77 32.64
C ILE A 8 4.59 -23.86 32.02
N ILE A 9 5.85 -24.05 32.36
CA ILE A 9 6.97 -23.25 31.82
C ILE A 9 7.22 -23.56 30.32
N PHE A 10 6.86 -24.77 29.85
CA PHE A 10 7.07 -25.15 28.44
C PHE A 10 6.05 -24.55 27.47
N PHE A 11 4.95 -23.96 27.96
CA PHE A 11 3.91 -23.34 27.11
C PHE A 11 4.08 -21.84 26.91
N PHE A 12 5.10 -21.21 27.51
CA PHE A 12 5.49 -19.85 27.10
C PHE A 12 6.13 -19.94 25.71
N LYS A 13 5.30 -19.95 24.66
CA LYS A 13 5.76 -19.58 23.33
C LYS A 13 6.29 -18.16 23.46
N ILE A 14 7.61 -18.02 23.39
CA ILE A 14 8.27 -16.73 23.17
C ILE A 14 7.74 -16.27 21.81
N GLY A 15 6.71 -15.46 21.84
CA GLY A 15 6.22 -14.78 20.65
C GLY A 15 7.37 -13.92 20.16
N PHE A 16 7.95 -14.27 19.02
CA PHE A 16 8.88 -13.38 18.33
C PHE A 16 8.09 -12.11 18.00
N ALA A 17 8.27 -11.08 18.82
CA ALA A 17 7.70 -9.78 18.55
C ALA A 17 8.20 -9.33 17.18
N SER A 18 7.28 -8.98 16.29
CA SER A 18 7.64 -8.41 15.00
C SER A 18 8.44 -7.14 15.24
N ASN A 19 9.57 -7.00 14.56
CA ASN A 19 10.46 -5.85 14.77
C ASN A 19 9.87 -4.53 14.27
N PHE A 20 8.72 -4.56 13.61
CA PHE A 20 8.03 -3.34 13.17
C PHE A 20 6.51 -3.44 13.30
N SER A 21 5.87 -2.29 13.30
CA SER A 21 4.41 -2.17 13.20
C SER A 21 4.02 -0.92 12.43
N LEU A 22 2.76 -0.88 12.05
CA LEU A 22 2.09 0.32 11.54
C LEU A 22 1.07 0.76 12.59
N ASP A 23 0.78 2.05 12.65
CA ASP A 23 -0.29 2.60 13.49
C ASP A 23 -1.68 2.07 13.08
N GLN A 24 -1.81 1.69 11.79
CA GLN A 24 -3.02 1.11 11.24
C GLN A 24 -2.70 0.09 10.14
N PHE A 25 -3.49 -0.98 10.07
CA PHE A 25 -3.35 -2.04 9.06
C PHE A 25 -4.48 -2.03 8.02
N GLU A 26 -5.47 -1.14 8.20
CA GLU A 26 -6.58 -0.97 7.30
C GLU A 26 -6.82 0.53 7.06
N ILE A 27 -6.98 0.90 5.79
CA ILE A 27 -7.33 2.24 5.37
C ILE A 27 -8.57 2.15 4.50
N GLU A 28 -9.62 2.87 4.88
CA GLU A 28 -10.84 2.95 4.10
C GLU A 28 -10.80 4.19 3.20
N ILE A 29 -10.97 3.97 1.90
CA ILE A 29 -11.02 5.03 0.89
C ILE A 29 -12.45 5.23 0.40
N ASN A 30 -12.91 6.47 0.37
CA ASN A 30 -14.21 6.87 -0.14
C ASN A 30 -14.04 8.00 -1.17
N SER A 31 -15.15 8.53 -1.71
CA SER A 31 -15.13 9.62 -2.69
C SER A 31 -14.46 10.92 -2.20
N ASN A 32 -14.37 11.12 -0.88
CA ASN A 32 -13.79 12.31 -0.25
C ASN A 32 -12.43 12.02 0.39
N PHE A 33 -11.77 10.93 0.01
CA PHE A 33 -10.48 10.57 0.55
C PHE A 33 -9.39 11.49 0.00
N LEU A 34 -8.74 12.25 0.87
CA LEU A 34 -7.68 13.21 0.54
C LEU A 34 -6.26 12.68 0.81
N GLY A 35 -6.13 11.37 1.01
CA GLY A 35 -4.91 10.75 1.50
C GLY A 35 -4.96 10.52 3.01
N LYS A 36 -4.04 9.67 3.50
CA LYS A 36 -3.93 9.36 4.92
C LYS A 36 -2.48 9.17 5.35
N GLU A 37 -2.09 9.85 6.41
CA GLU A 37 -0.79 9.65 7.04
C GLU A 37 -0.78 8.28 7.75
N VAL A 38 0.31 7.54 7.56
CA VAL A 38 0.59 6.25 8.20
C VAL A 38 1.93 6.36 8.91
N VAL A 39 1.98 5.81 10.12
CA VAL A 39 3.21 5.79 10.92
C VAL A 39 3.77 4.38 10.93
N LEU A 40 4.96 4.23 10.36
CA LEU A 40 5.80 3.04 10.47
C LEU A 40 6.74 3.21 11.65
N PHE A 41 6.79 2.25 12.55
CA PHE A 41 7.69 2.26 13.70
C PHE A 41 8.17 0.87 14.05
N GLY A 42 9.30 0.79 14.73
CA GLY A 42 9.87 -0.48 15.15
C GLY A 42 11.27 -0.35 15.73
N ASN A 43 11.92 -1.48 15.84
CA ASN A 43 13.30 -1.57 16.32
C ASN A 43 14.17 -2.40 15.37
N LYS A 44 15.45 -2.07 15.34
CA LYS A 44 16.51 -2.79 14.61
C LYS A 44 17.67 -3.08 15.53
N ASP A 45 18.55 -3.99 15.16
CA ASP A 45 19.80 -4.18 15.88
C ASP A 45 20.72 -2.96 15.67
N LYS A 46 21.56 -2.67 16.67
CA LYS A 46 22.44 -1.48 16.67
C LYS A 46 23.30 -1.37 15.43
N ASP A 47 23.83 -2.52 14.97
CA ASP A 47 24.82 -2.59 13.89
C ASP A 47 24.19 -3.10 12.60
N SER A 48 22.88 -3.00 12.44
CA SER A 48 22.17 -3.43 11.24
C SER A 48 21.57 -2.27 10.46
N ASP A 49 21.56 -2.40 9.15
CA ASP A 49 20.81 -1.56 8.25
C ASP A 49 19.41 -2.13 8.07
N VAL A 50 18.43 -1.27 7.85
CA VAL A 50 17.06 -1.69 7.61
C VAL A 50 16.56 -1.10 6.30
N ILE A 51 15.90 -1.94 5.51
CA ILE A 51 15.20 -1.56 4.29
C ILE A 51 13.75 -1.98 4.43
N PHE A 52 12.84 -1.03 4.30
CA PHE A 52 11.42 -1.28 4.14
C PHE A 52 11.01 -1.12 2.70
N ILE A 53 10.21 -2.08 2.21
CA ILE A 53 9.61 -2.04 0.89
C ILE A 53 8.12 -2.23 1.04
N PHE A 54 7.35 -1.23 0.59
CA PHE A 54 5.91 -1.28 0.47
C PHE A 54 5.57 -1.55 -0.99
N GLU A 55 4.86 -2.61 -1.25
CA GLU A 55 4.51 -3.02 -2.61
C GLU A 55 3.01 -3.32 -2.68
N GLY A 56 2.29 -2.47 -3.41
CA GLY A 56 0.87 -2.65 -3.71
C GLY A 56 0.64 -3.77 -4.71
N GLU A 57 -0.60 -4.23 -4.81
CA GLU A 57 -0.98 -5.26 -5.78
C GLU A 57 -0.60 -4.90 -7.20
N ASN A 58 -0.17 -5.90 -7.96
CA ASN A 58 0.21 -5.74 -9.35
C ASN A 58 -1.00 -5.43 -10.23
N LYS A 59 -0.84 -4.45 -11.09
CA LYS A 59 -1.86 -4.00 -12.05
C LYS A 59 -1.27 -3.86 -13.45
N LYS A 60 -2.16 -3.87 -14.42
CA LYS A 60 -1.81 -3.47 -15.79
C LYS A 60 -1.64 -1.96 -15.82
N ALA A 61 -0.53 -1.48 -16.32
CA ALA A 61 -0.24 -0.07 -16.53
C ALA A 61 -0.09 0.21 -18.03
N LYS A 62 -0.45 1.42 -18.45
CA LYS A 62 -0.22 1.91 -19.82
C LYS A 62 0.82 3.01 -19.76
N LEU A 63 1.94 2.81 -20.45
CA LEU A 63 2.98 3.81 -20.59
C LEU A 63 2.83 4.45 -21.97
N THR A 64 2.35 5.70 -22.00
CA THR A 64 2.29 6.48 -23.24
C THR A 64 3.50 7.39 -23.33
N THR A 65 4.26 7.26 -24.38
CA THR A 65 5.43 8.09 -24.68
C THR A 65 5.24 8.80 -26.00
N LYS A 66 5.70 10.04 -26.08
CA LYS A 66 5.78 10.75 -27.37
C LYS A 66 7.05 10.32 -28.07
N VAL A 67 6.90 9.82 -29.29
CA VAL A 67 7.99 9.42 -30.17
C VAL A 67 7.94 10.29 -31.42
N LYS A 68 9.10 10.71 -31.91
CA LYS A 68 9.20 11.50 -33.13
C LYS A 68 9.38 10.57 -34.34
N GLU A 69 8.37 10.54 -35.22
CA GLU A 69 8.48 9.88 -36.50
C GLU A 69 8.53 10.92 -37.63
N GLY A 70 9.71 11.09 -38.19
CA GLY A 70 9.97 12.14 -39.19
C GLY A 70 9.81 13.54 -38.61
N PHE A 71 8.81 14.29 -39.04
CA PHE A 71 8.46 15.62 -38.55
C PHE A 71 7.22 15.64 -37.62
N LEU A 72 6.60 14.49 -37.35
CA LEU A 72 5.43 14.37 -36.48
C LEU A 72 5.79 13.77 -35.13
N TRP A 73 5.07 14.22 -34.09
CA TRP A 73 5.10 13.59 -32.77
C TRP A 73 3.87 12.71 -32.62
N ILE A 74 4.11 11.41 -32.47
CA ILE A 74 3.04 10.42 -32.25
C ILE A 74 3.08 9.90 -30.82
N ASN A 75 1.92 9.48 -30.32
CA ASN A 75 1.81 8.83 -29.02
C ASN A 75 1.93 7.31 -29.20
N GLU A 76 3.02 6.75 -28.73
CA GLU A 76 3.20 5.31 -28.62
C GLU A 76 2.74 4.84 -27.23
N THR A 77 1.80 3.89 -27.19
CA THR A 77 1.30 3.34 -25.92
C THR A 77 1.71 1.88 -25.80
N LYS A 78 2.45 1.58 -24.75
CA LYS A 78 2.87 0.23 -24.39
C LYS A 78 2.12 -0.23 -23.15
N GLU A 79 1.53 -1.42 -23.23
CA GLU A 79 0.92 -2.07 -22.04
C GLU A 79 2.00 -2.81 -21.26
N LEU A 80 2.01 -2.58 -19.97
CA LEU A 80 2.94 -3.18 -19.01
C LEU A 80 2.14 -3.99 -18.01
N ASN A 81 2.44 -5.27 -17.94
CA ASN A 81 1.81 -6.17 -16.98
C ASN A 81 2.61 -6.16 -15.65
N ASN A 82 1.93 -6.54 -14.58
CA ASN A 82 2.55 -6.76 -13.25
C ASN A 82 3.27 -5.55 -12.66
N GLN A 83 2.75 -4.34 -12.87
CA GLN A 83 3.29 -3.15 -12.21
C GLN A 83 2.63 -2.94 -10.85
N PRO A 84 3.39 -2.73 -9.75
CA PRO A 84 2.80 -2.47 -8.46
C PRO A 84 2.00 -1.17 -8.48
N SER A 85 0.81 -1.20 -7.89
CA SER A 85 -0.08 -0.04 -7.80
C SER A 85 0.43 1.09 -6.91
N PHE A 86 1.31 0.75 -5.98
CA PHE A 86 2.01 1.63 -5.03
C PHE A 86 3.37 1.04 -4.71
N PHE A 87 4.38 1.89 -4.54
CA PHE A 87 5.71 1.43 -4.17
C PHE A 87 6.41 2.47 -3.30
N ALA A 88 6.88 2.05 -2.12
CA ALA A 88 7.66 2.92 -1.27
C ALA A 88 8.88 2.17 -0.70
N ILE A 89 10.01 2.86 -0.63
CA ILE A 89 11.24 2.37 -0.02
C ILE A 89 11.66 3.34 1.07
N PHE A 90 11.88 2.81 2.26
CA PHE A 90 12.45 3.54 3.39
C PHE A 90 13.68 2.81 3.90
N THR A 91 14.77 3.52 4.10
CA THR A 91 16.06 2.92 4.51
C THR A 91 16.67 3.66 5.69
N SER A 92 17.37 2.92 6.55
CA SER A 92 18.21 3.48 7.61
C SER A 92 19.50 2.65 7.73
N PRO A 93 20.68 3.22 7.43
CA PRO A 93 20.92 4.56 6.92
C PRO A 93 20.35 4.76 5.50
N LYS A 94 20.34 6.01 5.06
CA LYS A 94 19.90 6.35 3.70
C LYS A 94 20.72 5.59 2.66
N LYS A 95 20.00 4.85 1.80
CA LYS A 95 20.60 4.13 0.66
C LYS A 95 19.91 4.55 -0.63
N THR A 96 20.71 4.70 -1.67
CA THR A 96 20.19 4.91 -3.02
C THR A 96 19.67 3.59 -3.60
N LEU A 97 18.78 3.66 -4.60
CA LEU A 97 18.34 2.46 -5.33
C LEU A 97 19.51 1.64 -5.88
N ASN A 98 20.58 2.31 -6.36
CA ASN A 98 21.76 1.63 -6.89
C ASN A 98 22.46 0.79 -5.83
N GLU A 99 22.54 1.26 -4.59
CA GLU A 99 23.10 0.51 -3.47
C GLU A 99 22.18 -0.66 -3.07
N ILE A 100 20.87 -0.46 -3.13
CA ILE A 100 19.87 -1.52 -2.87
C ILE A 100 19.96 -2.61 -3.94
N PHE A 101 20.28 -2.27 -5.19
CA PHE A 101 20.48 -3.23 -6.28
C PHE A 101 21.64 -4.21 -6.05
N LEU A 102 22.58 -3.90 -5.17
CA LEU A 102 23.66 -4.81 -4.82
C LEU A 102 23.15 -6.06 -4.09
N PHE A 103 21.97 -5.98 -3.47
CA PHE A 103 21.34 -7.12 -2.82
C PHE A 103 20.55 -7.97 -3.82
N SER A 104 21.15 -9.03 -4.34
CA SER A 104 20.55 -9.91 -5.34
C SER A 104 19.17 -10.45 -4.92
N LYS A 105 19.01 -10.84 -3.65
CA LYS A 105 17.73 -11.35 -3.12
C LYS A 105 16.60 -10.33 -3.16
N LEU A 106 16.86 -9.03 -3.03
CA LEU A 106 15.85 -7.97 -3.17
C LEU A 106 15.47 -7.76 -4.63
N LYS A 107 16.46 -7.82 -5.51
CA LYS A 107 16.31 -7.67 -6.95
C LYS A 107 15.39 -8.74 -7.54
N ASP A 108 15.56 -9.99 -7.13
CA ASP A 108 14.77 -11.11 -7.64
C ASP A 108 13.32 -11.09 -7.14
N ARG A 109 13.07 -10.43 -6.01
CA ARG A 109 11.76 -10.41 -5.37
C ARG A 109 10.90 -9.21 -5.75
N HIS A 110 11.52 -8.06 -6.01
CA HIS A 110 10.80 -6.80 -6.25
C HIS A 110 11.05 -6.28 -7.66
N LEU A 111 10.00 -6.27 -8.48
CA LEU A 111 10.07 -5.92 -9.90
C LEU A 111 10.68 -4.53 -10.12
N LEU A 112 10.24 -3.52 -9.36
CA LEU A 112 10.75 -2.15 -9.52
C LEU A 112 12.20 -1.97 -9.07
N ILE A 113 12.75 -2.93 -8.33
CA ILE A 113 14.15 -2.98 -7.95
C ILE A 113 14.94 -3.82 -8.97
N SER A 114 14.32 -4.81 -9.63
CA SER A 114 15.01 -5.86 -10.38
C SER A 114 15.67 -5.40 -11.68
N ASN A 115 15.23 -4.31 -12.31
CA ASN A 115 15.63 -3.97 -13.68
C ASN A 115 16.04 -2.51 -13.86
N HIS A 116 17.23 -2.30 -14.45
CA HIS A 116 17.72 -0.99 -14.89
C HIS A 116 17.16 -0.59 -16.28
N SER A 117 16.07 -1.16 -16.75
CA SER A 117 15.54 -0.81 -18.06
C SER A 117 15.04 0.65 -18.07
N LEU A 118 15.23 1.31 -19.21
CA LEU A 118 14.72 2.66 -19.45
C LEU A 118 13.20 2.76 -19.20
N GLU A 119 12.49 1.68 -19.42
CA GLU A 119 11.05 1.58 -19.20
C GLU A 119 10.71 1.69 -17.72
N LEU A 120 11.41 0.97 -16.83
CA LEU A 120 11.17 1.05 -15.39
C LEU A 120 11.55 2.41 -14.82
N HIS A 121 12.55 3.08 -15.37
CA HIS A 121 12.84 4.46 -14.99
C HIS A 121 11.67 5.40 -15.35
N LYS A 122 11.08 5.26 -16.53
CA LYS A 122 9.90 6.02 -16.96
C LYS A 122 8.69 5.73 -16.06
N ILE A 123 8.49 4.46 -15.67
CA ILE A 123 7.41 4.05 -14.76
C ILE A 123 7.61 4.69 -13.38
N ARG A 124 8.80 4.55 -12.78
CA ARG A 124 9.10 5.17 -11.48
C ARG A 124 8.87 6.68 -11.53
N LYS A 125 9.32 7.35 -12.60
CA LYS A 125 9.07 8.79 -12.78
C LYS A 125 7.58 9.12 -12.87
N ALA A 126 6.79 8.34 -13.61
CA ALA A 126 5.35 8.53 -13.73
C ALA A 126 4.62 8.27 -12.38
N MET A 127 5.03 7.25 -11.65
CA MET A 127 4.50 6.95 -10.32
C MET A 127 4.86 8.05 -9.31
N LYS A 128 6.09 8.60 -9.38
CA LYS A 128 6.56 9.68 -8.51
C LYS A 128 5.74 10.96 -8.69
N VAL A 129 5.40 11.31 -9.93
CA VAL A 129 4.52 12.46 -10.23
C VAL A 129 3.12 12.29 -9.60
N LYS A 130 2.66 11.05 -9.46
CA LYS A 130 1.37 10.71 -8.83
C LYS A 130 1.47 10.42 -7.32
N ASN A 131 2.62 10.63 -6.70
CA ASN A 131 2.91 10.26 -5.31
C ASN A 131 2.70 8.76 -5.00
N LEU A 132 2.71 7.90 -6.02
CA LEU A 132 2.60 6.45 -5.89
C LEU A 132 3.96 5.74 -5.76
N TYR A 133 5.06 6.50 -5.84
CA TYR A 133 6.44 6.05 -5.63
C TYR A 133 7.14 6.98 -4.66
N ILE A 134 7.60 6.41 -3.53
CA ILE A 134 8.27 7.14 -2.44
C ILE A 134 9.64 6.48 -2.20
N GLU A 135 10.68 7.29 -2.02
CA GLU A 135 12.03 6.86 -1.69
C GLU A 135 12.61 7.84 -0.68
N GLU A 136 12.67 7.44 0.58
CA GLU A 136 13.03 8.31 1.68
C GLU A 136 13.82 7.57 2.76
N GLU A 137 14.44 8.35 3.66
CA GLU A 137 15.13 7.84 4.82
C GLU A 137 14.18 7.63 6.00
N LEU A 138 14.47 6.60 6.81
CA LEU A 138 13.84 6.40 8.11
C LEU A 138 14.46 7.35 9.14
N GLU A 139 13.63 7.99 9.92
CA GLU A 139 14.07 8.76 11.08
C GLU A 139 14.52 7.81 12.17
N SER A 140 15.81 7.86 12.52
CA SER A 140 16.32 7.15 13.69
C SER A 140 16.01 7.99 14.93
N LEU A 141 15.21 7.42 15.82
CA LEU A 141 15.01 7.95 17.16
C LEU A 141 16.25 7.62 18.03
N SER A 142 16.20 7.56 19.30
CA SER A 142 17.34 7.17 20.13
C SER A 142 17.61 5.65 20.07
N GLY A 143 18.88 5.25 19.85
CA GLY A 143 19.30 3.84 19.91
C GLY A 143 18.86 3.01 18.69
N ASN A 144 18.07 1.99 18.95
CA ASN A 144 17.65 1.02 17.95
C ASN A 144 16.28 1.29 17.35
N LEU A 145 15.60 2.34 17.81
CA LEU A 145 14.24 2.66 17.38
C LEU A 145 14.25 3.48 16.11
N PHE A 146 13.32 3.20 15.23
CA PHE A 146 13.04 4.00 14.04
C PHE A 146 11.56 4.37 13.96
N LEU A 147 11.30 5.48 13.30
CA LEU A 147 9.97 5.98 12.99
C LEU A 147 9.97 6.58 11.59
N LYS A 148 8.87 6.41 10.86
CA LYS A 148 8.63 7.11 9.60
C LYS A 148 7.15 7.43 9.46
N LYS A 149 6.86 8.71 9.25
CA LYS A 149 5.55 9.17 8.82
C LYS A 149 5.57 9.34 7.31
N PHE A 150 4.58 8.80 6.64
CA PHE A 150 4.44 8.93 5.19
C PHE A 150 2.97 9.01 4.80
N LEU A 151 2.70 9.63 3.68
CA LEU A 151 1.34 9.83 3.18
C LEU A 151 0.97 8.75 2.18
N ILE A 152 -0.11 8.03 2.44
CA ILE A 152 -0.83 7.27 1.41
C ILE A 152 -1.63 8.27 0.59
N PRO A 153 -1.40 8.38 -0.73
CA PRO A 153 -2.01 9.43 -1.55
C PRO A 153 -3.50 9.17 -1.80
N ASP A 154 -4.22 10.21 -2.19
CA ASP A 154 -5.65 10.19 -2.49
C ASP A 154 -6.03 9.28 -3.67
N ASN A 155 -5.12 9.14 -4.63
CA ASN A 155 -5.29 8.32 -5.84
C ASN A 155 -4.86 6.85 -5.66
N ILE A 156 -4.62 6.42 -4.41
CA ILE A 156 -4.28 5.02 -4.12
C ILE A 156 -5.40 4.08 -4.57
N SER A 157 -5.00 2.96 -5.14
CA SER A 157 -5.97 1.92 -5.54
C SER A 157 -6.30 0.99 -4.38
N PRO A 158 -7.57 0.55 -4.27
CA PRO A 158 -7.93 -0.53 -3.35
C PRO A 158 -7.13 -1.79 -3.62
N GLY A 159 -6.81 -2.53 -2.57
CA GLY A 159 -6.03 -3.77 -2.62
C GLY A 159 -5.12 -3.90 -1.41
N ASN A 160 -4.27 -4.92 -1.41
CA ASN A 160 -3.30 -5.15 -0.35
C ASN A 160 -1.95 -4.53 -0.71
N ILE A 161 -1.36 -3.82 0.24
CA ILE A 161 0.03 -3.38 0.19
C ILE A 161 0.83 -4.32 1.09
N LYS A 162 1.75 -5.08 0.52
CA LYS A 162 2.68 -5.90 1.27
C LYS A 162 3.82 -5.04 1.77
N VAL A 163 4.08 -5.09 3.05
CA VAL A 163 5.15 -4.34 3.71
C VAL A 163 6.22 -5.33 4.11
N TYR A 164 7.39 -5.19 3.55
CA TYR A 164 8.54 -6.02 3.85
C TYR A 164 9.57 -5.21 4.63
N MET A 165 10.08 -5.79 5.70
CA MET A 165 11.24 -5.30 6.44
C MET A 165 12.40 -6.25 6.19
N TYR A 166 13.50 -5.73 5.71
CA TYR A 166 14.76 -6.44 5.57
C TYR A 166 15.78 -5.84 6.51
N GLU A 167 16.34 -6.65 7.37
CA GLU A 167 17.44 -6.30 8.24
C GLU A 167 18.74 -6.86 7.65
N ILE A 168 19.72 -5.99 7.50
CA ILE A 168 20.96 -6.28 6.76
C ILE A 168 22.14 -6.03 7.68
N LYS A 169 23.02 -7.00 7.76
CA LYS A 169 24.30 -6.91 8.47
C LYS A 169 25.39 -7.50 7.60
N ASN A 170 26.54 -6.82 7.51
CA ASN A 170 27.67 -7.26 6.68
C ASN A 170 27.28 -7.57 5.23
N ASN A 171 26.42 -6.77 4.64
CA ASN A 171 25.89 -6.96 3.28
C ASN A 171 25.01 -8.24 3.07
N GLU A 172 24.61 -8.90 4.14
CA GLU A 172 23.73 -10.06 4.09
C GLU A 172 22.39 -9.75 4.74
N ILE A 173 21.31 -10.28 4.18
CA ILE A 173 19.97 -10.19 4.77
C ILE A 173 19.92 -11.22 5.91
N ILE A 174 19.94 -10.74 7.15
CA ILE A 174 19.89 -11.57 8.35
C ILE A 174 18.45 -11.86 8.79
N LYS A 175 17.50 -10.96 8.43
CA LYS A 175 16.12 -11.11 8.82
C LYS A 175 15.18 -10.52 7.78
N MET A 176 14.03 -11.17 7.62
CA MET A 176 12.93 -10.68 6.80
C MET A 176 11.61 -10.88 7.54
N VAL A 177 10.84 -9.82 7.64
CA VAL A 177 9.48 -9.83 8.21
C VAL A 177 8.53 -9.16 7.21
N SER A 178 7.32 -9.69 7.07
CA SER A 178 6.31 -9.07 6.22
C SER A 178 4.98 -8.89 6.94
N LYS A 179 4.28 -7.80 6.63
CA LYS A 179 2.93 -7.49 7.08
C LYS A 179 2.10 -6.96 5.91
N ASN A 180 0.79 -6.97 6.05
CA ASN A 180 -0.12 -6.44 5.04
C ASN A 180 -0.80 -5.17 5.56
N LEU A 181 -0.85 -4.14 4.72
CA LEU A 181 -1.68 -2.95 4.89
C LEU A 181 -2.81 -3.04 3.86
N GLN A 182 -4.05 -3.08 4.31
CA GLN A 182 -5.21 -3.27 3.44
C GLN A 182 -5.87 -1.93 3.12
N ILE A 183 -5.99 -1.62 1.83
CA ILE A 183 -6.73 -0.46 1.34
C ILE A 183 -8.11 -0.95 0.90
N LYS A 184 -9.16 -0.58 1.65
CA LYS A 184 -10.54 -0.99 1.40
C LYS A 184 -11.34 0.14 0.79
N LYS A 185 -12.20 -0.20 -0.16
CA LYS A 185 -13.25 0.74 -0.58
C LYS A 185 -14.28 0.88 0.54
N GLY A 186 -14.63 2.12 0.84
CA GLY A 186 -15.62 2.44 1.84
C GLY A 186 -16.67 3.42 1.34
N GLY A 187 -17.47 3.92 2.29
CA GLY A 187 -18.53 4.89 2.01
C GLY A 187 -19.85 4.30 1.55
N ILE A 188 -20.84 5.17 1.44
CA ILE A 188 -22.23 4.80 1.07
C ILE A 188 -22.27 4.21 -0.33
N SER A 189 -21.57 4.80 -1.28
CA SER A 189 -21.53 4.34 -2.68
C SER A 189 -21.04 2.90 -2.80
N PHE A 190 -20.01 2.52 -2.04
CA PHE A 190 -19.52 1.16 -2.02
C PHE A 190 -20.51 0.18 -1.38
N LYS A 191 -21.18 0.59 -0.29
CA LYS A 191 -22.22 -0.22 0.35
C LYS A 191 -23.38 -0.46 -0.60
N LEU A 192 -23.80 0.56 -1.36
CA LEU A 192 -24.84 0.44 -2.38
C LEU A 192 -24.40 -0.45 -3.55
N GLU A 193 -23.17 -0.30 -4.05
CA GLU A 193 -22.63 -1.18 -5.10
C GLU A 193 -22.56 -2.64 -4.65
N LYS A 194 -22.16 -2.88 -3.41
CA LYS A 194 -22.15 -4.21 -2.81
C LYS A 194 -23.56 -4.79 -2.71
N LEU A 195 -24.52 -3.99 -2.21
CA LEU A 195 -25.91 -4.40 -2.08
C LEU A 195 -26.50 -4.74 -3.46
N LEU A 196 -26.26 -3.94 -4.48
CA LEU A 196 -26.68 -4.19 -5.85
C LEU A 196 -26.14 -5.52 -6.40
N LYS A 197 -24.88 -5.85 -6.12
CA LYS A 197 -24.24 -7.06 -6.63
C LYS A 197 -24.61 -8.32 -5.85
N THR A 198 -24.81 -8.20 -4.54
CA THR A 198 -25.01 -9.36 -3.66
C THR A 198 -26.50 -9.63 -3.40
N GLU A 199 -27.30 -8.56 -3.29
CA GLU A 199 -28.71 -8.62 -2.88
C GLU A 199 -29.56 -7.66 -3.74
N SER A 200 -29.54 -7.86 -5.06
CA SER A 200 -30.21 -7.00 -6.04
C SER A 200 -31.68 -6.77 -5.75
N PHE A 201 -32.38 -7.79 -5.21
CA PHE A 201 -33.78 -7.68 -4.87
C PHE A 201 -34.04 -6.67 -3.74
N ILE A 202 -33.23 -6.70 -2.68
CA ILE A 202 -33.33 -5.75 -1.57
C ILE A 202 -32.99 -4.33 -2.07
N TYR A 203 -32.01 -4.19 -2.94
CA TYR A 203 -31.67 -2.90 -3.56
C TYR A 203 -32.85 -2.29 -4.31
N ILE A 204 -33.59 -3.09 -5.11
CA ILE A 204 -34.78 -2.65 -5.85
C ILE A 204 -35.88 -2.20 -4.90
N ILE A 205 -36.16 -2.95 -3.82
CA ILE A 205 -37.15 -2.58 -2.81
C ILE A 205 -36.81 -1.24 -2.18
N ILE A 206 -35.56 -1.03 -1.83
CA ILE A 206 -35.10 0.24 -1.25
C ILE A 206 -35.31 1.42 -2.23
N LEU A 207 -35.00 1.23 -3.52
CA LEU A 207 -35.21 2.25 -4.54
C LEU A 207 -36.70 2.61 -4.70
N ILE A 208 -37.58 1.60 -4.72
CA ILE A 208 -39.04 1.80 -4.79
C ILE A 208 -39.52 2.57 -3.55
N ALA A 209 -39.08 2.19 -2.36
CA ALA A 209 -39.45 2.87 -1.11
C ALA A 209 -39.02 4.33 -1.10
N ILE A 210 -37.78 4.63 -1.53
CA ILE A 210 -37.27 6.00 -1.64
C ILE A 210 -38.09 6.81 -2.66
N SER A 211 -38.42 6.22 -3.82
CA SER A 211 -39.24 6.89 -4.85
C SER A 211 -40.63 7.23 -4.34
N LEU A 212 -41.27 6.34 -3.61
CA LEU A 212 -42.58 6.58 -2.99
C LEU A 212 -42.51 7.68 -1.94
N LEU A 213 -41.49 7.66 -1.08
CA LEU A 213 -41.27 8.71 -0.08
C LEU A 213 -41.09 10.09 -0.73
N LEU A 214 -40.24 10.18 -1.77
CA LEU A 214 -40.05 11.44 -2.51
C LEU A 214 -41.36 11.93 -3.16
N SER A 215 -42.14 11.01 -3.73
CA SER A 215 -43.46 11.34 -4.30
C SER A 215 -44.43 11.90 -3.23
N LEU A 216 -44.48 11.29 -2.05
CA LEU A 216 -45.32 11.76 -0.94
C LEU A 216 -44.86 13.16 -0.45
N VAL A 217 -43.55 13.34 -0.27
CA VAL A 217 -42.98 14.65 0.16
C VAL A 217 -43.31 15.72 -0.87
N THR A 218 -43.13 15.43 -2.15
CA THR A 218 -43.44 16.35 -3.24
C THR A 218 -44.93 16.74 -3.23
N ASN A 219 -45.80 15.73 -3.10
CA ASN A 219 -47.26 15.96 -3.03
C ASN A 219 -47.66 16.85 -1.82
N LEU A 220 -47.05 16.62 -0.64
CA LEU A 220 -47.28 17.44 0.54
C LEU A 220 -46.83 18.88 0.37
N ILE A 221 -45.68 19.10 -0.28
CA ILE A 221 -45.15 20.45 -0.53
C ILE A 221 -46.06 21.20 -1.51
N PHE A 222 -46.46 20.57 -2.61
CA PHE A 222 -47.28 21.21 -3.65
C PHE A 222 -48.76 21.28 -3.31
N ARG A 223 -49.27 20.43 -2.40
CA ARG A 223 -50.66 20.50 -1.94
C ARG A 223 -50.94 21.65 -1.00
N ARG A 224 -49.90 22.30 -0.43
CA ARG A 224 -50.04 23.48 0.47
C ARG A 224 -50.08 24.81 -0.27
N LYS A 225 -50.22 24.80 -1.60
CA LYS A 225 -50.61 25.95 -2.40
C LYS A 225 -52.00 25.69 -2.93
#